data_33d08f6a1257ce9d7e7303797ac76f88
#
_entry.id   33d08f6a1257ce9d7e7303797ac76f88
#
_cell.length_a   1.000
_cell.length_b   1.000
_cell.length_c   1.000
_cell.angle_alpha   90.00
_cell.angle_beta   90.00
_cell.angle_gamma   90.00
#
_symmetry.space_group_name_H-M   'P 1'
#
loop_
_entity.id
_entity.type
_entity.pdbx_description
1 polymer ?
#
loop_
_entity_poly.entity_id
_entity_poly.type
_entity_poly.pdbx_seq_one_letter_code
_entity_poly.pdbx_strand_id
1 'polypeptide(L)'
;MAENLLPKLSTARSLNQVFHALAAVQTPAIIWHSRGGERIELSGRVLMNWVDKSANLLLNECEVEEGSTLHIESDVHWRCIALCLAALRAGALLNNNEPQVGVALDAATAARFTRSPDFLLLIDRGPLAMRYTGDSEAVFNVYDGEILDFCALVRSEADQFMGMPPHPTTEVLAGVTNADVLAEILKQARSFDSHQVRLDSGEPALAVLLNSQHSFGTPENALAIVCEVLGALVAGYAVLITDPTAGFTPAEIAPILASERAVDTRRQGK
;
A
#
# COMPACT_ATOMS: atom_id res chain seq x y z
N MET A 1 1.91 21.55 5.92
CA MET A 1 2.67 20.55 5.13
C MET A 1 3.15 19.47 6.06
N ALA A 2 3.12 18.24 5.61
CA ALA A 2 3.81 17.16 6.30
C ALA A 2 5.33 17.45 6.33
N GLU A 3 6.03 16.82 7.27
CA GLU A 3 7.48 16.95 7.36
C GLU A 3 8.13 16.28 6.14
N ASN A 4 8.98 17.00 5.43
CA ASN A 4 9.84 16.42 4.39
C ASN A 4 10.93 15.56 5.06
N LEU A 5 10.85 14.25 4.88
CA LEU A 5 11.78 13.28 5.48
C LEU A 5 13.03 13.06 4.63
N LEU A 6 13.05 13.55 3.38
CA LEU A 6 14.16 13.30 2.45
C LEU A 6 15.53 13.72 3.01
N PRO A 7 15.69 14.87 3.70
CA PRO A 7 16.98 15.23 4.30
C PRO A 7 17.46 14.22 5.34
N LYS A 8 16.54 13.69 6.17
CA LYS A 8 16.86 12.69 7.20
C LYS A 8 17.20 11.32 6.60
N LEU A 9 16.54 10.97 5.49
CA LEU A 9 16.65 9.67 4.85
C LEU A 9 17.66 9.64 3.70
N SER A 10 18.30 10.75 3.37
CA SER A 10 19.29 10.82 2.28
C SER A 10 20.48 9.86 2.44
N THR A 11 20.77 9.43 3.66
CA THR A 11 21.82 8.46 4.02
C THR A 11 21.26 7.13 4.51
N ALA A 12 19.94 6.91 4.36
CA ALA A 12 19.32 5.65 4.77
C ALA A 12 19.92 4.47 4.00
N ARG A 13 20.04 3.31 4.69
CA ARG A 13 20.64 2.09 4.16
C ARG A 13 19.66 0.91 4.18
N SER A 14 18.46 1.08 4.72
CA SER A 14 17.44 0.05 4.78
C SER A 14 16.03 0.65 4.72
N LEU A 15 15.06 -0.13 4.21
CA LEU A 15 13.64 0.25 4.25
C LEU A 15 13.13 0.43 5.69
N ASN A 16 13.70 -0.30 6.64
CA ASN A 16 13.32 -0.17 8.04
C ASN A 16 13.54 1.27 8.58
N GLN A 17 14.55 1.99 8.10
CA GLN A 17 14.76 3.39 8.46
C GLN A 17 13.64 4.30 7.90
N VAL A 18 13.12 4.00 6.71
CA VAL A 18 11.95 4.69 6.14
C VAL A 18 10.71 4.44 6.99
N PHE A 19 10.44 3.18 7.34
CA PHE A 19 9.30 2.81 8.19
C PHE A 19 9.36 3.48 9.56
N HIS A 20 10.51 3.48 10.21
CA HIS A 20 10.71 4.19 11.50
C HIS A 20 10.49 5.70 11.38
N ALA A 21 10.96 6.33 10.31
CA ALA A 21 10.74 7.75 10.09
C ALA A 21 9.25 8.06 9.91
N LEU A 22 8.53 7.25 9.12
CA LEU A 22 7.09 7.40 8.90
C LEU A 22 6.27 7.16 10.17
N ALA A 23 6.68 6.24 11.05
CA ALA A 23 6.02 5.98 12.32
C ALA A 23 6.02 7.20 13.27
N ALA A 24 6.92 8.15 13.06
CA ALA A 24 6.96 9.41 13.83
C ALA A 24 6.04 10.50 13.25
N VAL A 25 5.54 10.33 12.02
CA VAL A 25 4.74 11.34 11.30
C VAL A 25 3.29 11.34 11.79
N GLN A 26 2.82 12.48 12.31
CA GLN A 26 1.45 12.66 12.83
C GLN A 26 0.50 13.30 11.79
N THR A 27 1.03 13.82 10.69
CA THR A 27 0.25 14.40 9.60
C THR A 27 -0.31 13.30 8.68
N PRO A 28 -1.32 13.62 7.84
CA PRO A 28 -1.87 12.68 6.88
C PRO A 28 -0.81 12.06 5.98
N ALA A 29 -0.88 10.75 5.82
CA ALA A 29 -0.07 9.95 4.89
C ALA A 29 -0.94 9.35 3.77
N ILE A 30 -2.05 8.73 4.12
CA ILE A 30 -3.03 8.19 3.18
C ILE A 30 -4.36 8.90 3.39
N ILE A 31 -4.96 9.35 2.29
CA ILE A 31 -6.33 9.87 2.24
C ILE A 31 -7.09 9.02 1.24
N TRP A 32 -8.17 8.38 1.68
CA TRP A 32 -9.03 7.53 0.85
C TRP A 32 -10.40 8.15 0.69
N HIS A 33 -10.90 8.17 -0.54
CA HIS A 33 -12.27 8.55 -0.86
C HIS A 33 -13.00 7.44 -1.58
N SER A 34 -14.16 7.01 -1.03
CA SER A 34 -15.10 6.16 -1.73
C SER A 34 -16.11 7.00 -2.52
N ARG A 35 -16.76 6.37 -3.50
CA ARG A 35 -17.87 7.03 -4.23
C ARG A 35 -19.10 7.30 -3.36
N GLY A 36 -19.26 6.53 -2.30
CA GLY A 36 -20.33 6.71 -1.30
C GLY A 36 -20.15 7.95 -0.42
N GLY A 37 -19.07 8.70 -0.59
CA GLY A 37 -18.74 9.88 0.21
C GLY A 37 -17.98 9.55 1.50
N GLU A 38 -17.57 8.30 1.70
CA GLU A 38 -16.72 7.94 2.82
C GLU A 38 -15.32 8.48 2.60
N ARG A 39 -14.74 9.04 3.65
CA ARG A 39 -13.39 9.56 3.68
C ARG A 39 -12.64 8.94 4.84
N ILE A 40 -11.46 8.42 4.57
CA ILE A 40 -10.51 7.97 5.59
C ILE A 40 -9.22 8.75 5.47
N GLU A 41 -8.65 9.06 6.61
CA GLU A 41 -7.34 9.67 6.73
C GLU A 41 -6.50 8.88 7.73
N LEU A 42 -5.35 8.44 7.28
CA LEU A 42 -4.36 7.77 8.11
C LEU A 42 -3.14 8.68 8.22
N SER A 43 -2.71 9.00 9.43
CA SER A 43 -1.39 9.61 9.64
C SER A 43 -0.28 8.59 9.34
N GLY A 44 0.96 9.06 9.17
CA GLY A 44 2.11 8.14 8.99
C GLY A 44 2.20 7.13 10.13
N ARG A 45 1.99 7.57 11.38
CA ARG A 45 1.94 6.68 12.54
C ARG A 45 0.85 5.61 12.43
N VAL A 46 -0.37 6.00 12.06
CA VAL A 46 -1.49 5.06 11.96
C VAL A 46 -1.28 4.10 10.78
N LEU A 47 -0.75 4.59 9.65
CA LEU A 47 -0.39 3.73 8.53
C LEU A 47 0.66 2.69 8.96
N MET A 48 1.70 3.09 9.69
CA MET A 48 2.72 2.17 10.15
C MET A 48 2.21 1.16 11.19
N ASN A 49 1.24 1.54 12.04
CA ASN A 49 0.58 0.56 12.91
C ASN A 49 -0.16 -0.51 12.08
N TRP A 50 -0.83 -0.13 11.00
CA TRP A 50 -1.46 -1.10 10.08
C TRP A 50 -0.43 -1.98 9.38
N VAL A 51 0.70 -1.40 8.95
CA VAL A 51 1.80 -2.16 8.32
C VAL A 51 2.38 -3.17 9.31
N ASP A 52 2.66 -2.76 10.56
CA ASP A 52 3.25 -3.61 11.58
C ASP A 52 2.29 -4.75 11.99
N LYS A 53 1.00 -4.43 12.21
CA LYS A 53 -0.05 -5.44 12.45
C LYS A 53 -0.19 -6.44 11.29
N SER A 54 -0.20 -5.93 10.06
CA SER A 54 -0.29 -6.79 8.88
C SER A 54 0.95 -7.67 8.71
N ALA A 55 2.14 -7.15 9.02
CA ALA A 55 3.38 -7.94 8.98
C ALA A 55 3.36 -9.05 10.06
N ASN A 56 2.87 -8.75 11.27
CA ASN A 56 2.72 -9.76 12.32
C ASN A 56 1.68 -10.83 11.92
N LEU A 57 0.57 -10.43 11.30
CA LEU A 57 -0.43 -11.38 10.78
C LEU A 57 0.20 -12.31 9.73
N LEU A 58 1.01 -11.78 8.81
CA LEU A 58 1.71 -12.59 7.82
C LEU A 58 2.62 -13.63 8.48
N LEU A 59 3.33 -13.26 9.56
CA LEU A 59 4.20 -14.18 10.30
C LEU A 59 3.40 -15.23 11.09
N ASN A 60 2.33 -14.80 11.78
CA ASN A 60 1.64 -15.62 12.77
C ASN A 60 0.57 -16.52 12.16
N GLU A 61 -0.17 -16.02 11.17
CA GLU A 61 -1.34 -16.71 10.59
C GLU A 61 -1.06 -17.29 9.20
N CYS A 62 -0.09 -16.74 8.47
CA CYS A 62 0.27 -17.20 7.12
C CYS A 62 1.65 -17.84 7.06
N GLU A 63 2.31 -18.05 8.18
CA GLU A 63 3.63 -18.70 8.29
C GLU A 63 4.69 -18.10 7.34
N VAL A 64 4.60 -16.77 7.10
CA VAL A 64 5.53 -16.07 6.21
C VAL A 64 6.91 -15.98 6.85
N GLU A 65 7.92 -16.42 6.12
CA GLU A 65 9.34 -16.26 6.42
C GLU A 65 10.02 -15.40 5.33
N GLU A 66 11.28 -15.03 5.53
CA GLU A 66 12.05 -14.34 4.51
C GLU A 66 12.12 -15.17 3.21
N GLY A 67 11.68 -14.58 2.10
CA GLY A 67 11.58 -15.25 0.79
C GLY A 67 10.27 -15.99 0.53
N SER A 68 9.35 -16.08 1.50
CA SER A 68 7.97 -16.54 1.24
C SER A 68 7.30 -15.67 0.19
N THR A 69 6.48 -16.27 -0.67
CA THR A 69 5.91 -15.56 -1.82
C THR A 69 4.52 -14.99 -1.51
N LEU A 70 4.29 -13.74 -1.93
CA LEU A 70 3.01 -13.06 -1.76
C LEU A 70 2.55 -12.41 -3.06
N HIS A 71 1.25 -12.53 -3.36
CA HIS A 71 0.62 -11.87 -4.50
C HIS A 71 -0.70 -11.22 -4.12
N ILE A 72 -0.93 -10.00 -4.66
CA ILE A 72 -2.16 -9.23 -4.43
C ILE A 72 -2.95 -9.16 -5.73
N GLU A 73 -4.12 -9.79 -5.78
CA GLU A 73 -5.09 -9.67 -6.86
C GLU A 73 -6.16 -8.66 -6.48
N SER A 74 -5.86 -7.39 -6.63
CA SER A 74 -6.82 -6.33 -6.31
C SER A 74 -6.60 -5.04 -7.09
N ASP A 75 -7.63 -4.21 -7.10
CA ASP A 75 -7.50 -2.79 -7.39
C ASP A 75 -6.79 -2.08 -6.24
N VAL A 76 -6.39 -0.82 -6.45
CA VAL A 76 -5.73 -0.06 -5.41
C VAL A 76 -6.69 0.24 -4.27
N HIS A 77 -6.41 -0.32 -3.11
CA HIS A 77 -7.10 -0.09 -1.85
C HIS A 77 -6.08 0.20 -0.75
N TRP A 78 -6.39 1.09 0.19
CA TRP A 78 -5.43 1.50 1.21
C TRP A 78 -4.93 0.32 2.08
N ARG A 79 -5.78 -0.69 2.35
CA ARG A 79 -5.35 -1.91 3.08
C ARG A 79 -4.40 -2.77 2.26
N CYS A 80 -4.60 -2.85 0.94
CA CYS A 80 -3.68 -3.57 0.04
C CYS A 80 -2.31 -2.87 0.00
N ILE A 81 -2.28 -1.53 0.07
CA ILE A 81 -1.02 -0.79 0.21
C ILE A 81 -0.36 -1.14 1.55
N ALA A 82 -1.09 -1.08 2.66
CA ALA A 82 -0.54 -1.43 3.97
C ALA A 82 -0.01 -2.87 4.01
N LEU A 83 -0.72 -3.81 3.40
CA LEU A 83 -0.32 -5.22 3.33
C LEU A 83 0.88 -5.44 2.42
N CYS A 84 0.98 -4.72 1.28
CA CYS A 84 2.16 -4.78 0.42
C CYS A 84 3.41 -4.21 1.15
N LEU A 85 3.25 -3.12 1.90
CA LEU A 85 4.32 -2.60 2.78
C LEU A 85 4.69 -3.60 3.88
N ALA A 86 3.69 -4.32 4.42
CA ALA A 86 3.90 -5.37 5.41
C ALA A 86 4.68 -6.56 4.84
N ALA A 87 4.40 -6.95 3.59
CA ALA A 87 5.17 -7.98 2.88
C ALA A 87 6.66 -7.59 2.79
N LEU A 88 6.96 -6.35 2.39
CA LEU A 88 8.34 -5.84 2.38
C LEU A 88 8.97 -5.82 3.78
N ARG A 89 8.19 -5.52 4.81
CA ARG A 89 8.66 -5.50 6.18
C ARG A 89 8.95 -6.89 6.74
N ALA A 90 8.19 -7.89 6.31
CA ALA A 90 8.38 -9.30 6.69
C ALA A 90 9.45 -10.00 5.84
N GLY A 91 9.93 -9.40 4.76
CA GLY A 91 10.90 -10.01 3.84
C GLY A 91 10.28 -10.96 2.82
N ALA A 92 8.97 -10.82 2.56
CA ALA A 92 8.30 -11.62 1.55
C ALA A 92 8.68 -11.16 0.14
N LEU A 93 8.70 -12.12 -0.79
CA LEU A 93 8.95 -11.94 -2.21
C LEU A 93 7.61 -11.71 -2.94
N LEU A 94 7.47 -10.62 -3.66
CA LEU A 94 6.32 -10.39 -4.53
C LEU A 94 6.42 -11.32 -5.76
N ASN A 95 5.46 -12.24 -5.88
CA ASN A 95 5.48 -13.25 -6.95
C ASN A 95 4.04 -13.75 -7.21
N ASN A 96 3.65 -13.85 -8.49
CA ASN A 96 2.32 -14.29 -8.91
C ASN A 96 2.27 -15.72 -9.48
N ASN A 97 3.41 -16.41 -9.63
CA ASN A 97 3.42 -17.75 -10.24
C ASN A 97 2.97 -18.83 -9.26
N GLU A 98 3.48 -18.81 -8.05
CA GLU A 98 3.16 -19.78 -6.98
C GLU A 98 3.19 -19.02 -5.64
N PRO A 99 2.20 -18.15 -5.38
CA PRO A 99 2.19 -17.41 -4.12
C PRO A 99 1.81 -18.33 -2.96
N GLN A 100 2.57 -18.27 -1.86
CA GLN A 100 2.16 -18.88 -0.59
C GLN A 100 0.98 -18.12 -0.01
N VAL A 101 1.01 -16.78 -0.09
CA VAL A 101 -0.07 -15.92 0.37
C VAL A 101 -0.69 -15.17 -0.81
N GLY A 102 -1.98 -15.35 -1.00
CA GLY A 102 -2.79 -14.56 -1.92
C GLY A 102 -3.62 -13.51 -1.19
N VAL A 103 -3.89 -12.39 -1.84
CA VAL A 103 -4.77 -11.34 -1.33
C VAL A 103 -5.86 -11.05 -2.34
N ALA A 104 -7.11 -11.11 -1.93
CA ALA A 104 -8.27 -10.82 -2.78
C ALA A 104 -9.30 -9.96 -2.04
N LEU A 105 -10.16 -9.28 -2.81
CA LEU A 105 -11.26 -8.47 -2.28
C LEU A 105 -12.63 -9.16 -2.41
N ASP A 106 -12.73 -10.13 -3.29
CA ASP A 106 -13.96 -10.86 -3.60
C ASP A 106 -13.67 -12.13 -4.43
N ALA A 107 -14.72 -12.90 -4.76
CA ALA A 107 -14.61 -14.11 -5.58
C ALA A 107 -14.03 -13.82 -6.98
N ALA A 108 -14.31 -12.66 -7.58
CA ALA A 108 -13.81 -12.32 -8.90
C ALA A 108 -12.30 -12.08 -8.91
N THR A 109 -11.78 -11.47 -7.85
CA THR A 109 -10.33 -11.30 -7.66
C THR A 109 -9.68 -12.61 -7.22
N ALA A 110 -10.32 -13.41 -6.35
CA ALA A 110 -9.82 -14.73 -5.96
C ALA A 110 -9.69 -15.70 -7.17
N ALA A 111 -10.65 -15.65 -8.10
CA ALA A 111 -10.62 -16.47 -9.31
C ALA A 111 -9.50 -16.13 -10.31
N ARG A 112 -8.77 -15.02 -10.11
CA ARG A 112 -7.64 -14.62 -10.99
C ARG A 112 -6.35 -15.34 -10.67
N PHE A 113 -6.24 -15.97 -9.49
CA PHE A 113 -5.05 -16.76 -9.16
C PHE A 113 -4.96 -17.96 -10.12
N THR A 114 -3.87 -18.08 -10.83
CA THR A 114 -3.59 -19.20 -11.73
C THR A 114 -3.32 -20.49 -10.99
N ARG A 115 -2.84 -20.39 -9.77
CA ARG A 115 -2.68 -21.45 -8.78
C ARG A 115 -3.18 -20.92 -7.44
N SER A 116 -3.93 -21.74 -6.72
CA SER A 116 -4.38 -21.43 -5.37
C SER A 116 -3.18 -21.22 -4.46
N PRO A 117 -3.04 -20.06 -3.81
CA PRO A 117 -2.08 -19.89 -2.72
C PRO A 117 -2.44 -20.81 -1.54
N ASP A 118 -1.50 -21.04 -0.61
CA ASP A 118 -1.79 -21.83 0.59
C ASP A 118 -2.77 -21.08 1.50
N PHE A 119 -2.59 -19.75 1.62
CA PHE A 119 -3.43 -18.85 2.40
C PHE A 119 -4.03 -17.75 1.51
N LEU A 120 -5.33 -17.52 1.60
CA LEU A 120 -6.02 -16.43 0.94
C LEU A 120 -6.52 -15.42 1.97
N LEU A 121 -5.91 -14.23 2.01
CA LEU A 121 -6.38 -13.11 2.82
C LEU A 121 -7.50 -12.36 2.10
N LEU A 122 -8.72 -12.40 2.65
CA LEU A 122 -9.85 -11.62 2.16
C LEU A 122 -9.89 -10.24 2.83
N ILE A 123 -9.86 -9.21 2.02
CA ILE A 123 -9.98 -7.81 2.44
C ILE A 123 -11.35 -7.29 2.06
N ASP A 124 -12.12 -6.80 3.03
CA ASP A 124 -13.38 -6.11 2.76
C ASP A 124 -13.13 -4.74 2.11
N ARG A 125 -13.95 -4.39 1.11
CA ARG A 125 -13.89 -3.10 0.41
C ARG A 125 -14.36 -1.92 1.29
N GLY A 126 -15.17 -2.20 2.30
CA GLY A 126 -15.61 -1.17 3.25
C GLY A 126 -14.41 -0.56 4.00
N PRO A 127 -14.25 0.75 3.95
CA PRO A 127 -13.01 1.38 4.40
C PRO A 127 -12.72 1.20 5.89
N LEU A 128 -13.76 0.98 6.71
CA LEU A 128 -13.65 0.70 8.15
C LEU A 128 -14.20 -0.68 8.54
N ALA A 129 -14.40 -1.58 7.57
CA ALA A 129 -14.92 -2.90 7.85
C ALA A 129 -14.07 -3.62 8.91
N MET A 130 -14.77 -4.21 9.87
CA MET A 130 -14.17 -4.94 11.01
C MET A 130 -14.01 -6.43 10.73
N ARG A 131 -14.65 -6.91 9.67
CA ARG A 131 -14.61 -8.27 9.14
C ARG A 131 -15.02 -8.24 7.68
N TYR A 132 -14.73 -9.29 6.96
CA TYR A 132 -15.23 -9.47 5.62
C TYR A 132 -16.75 -9.61 5.63
N THR A 133 -17.45 -8.83 4.81
CA THR A 133 -18.91 -8.81 4.69
C THR A 133 -19.40 -9.20 3.30
N GLY A 134 -18.47 -9.49 2.36
CA GLY A 134 -18.79 -9.95 1.03
C GLY A 134 -19.29 -11.40 1.02
N ASP A 135 -19.55 -11.93 -0.17
CA ASP A 135 -20.01 -13.30 -0.37
C ASP A 135 -18.85 -14.28 -0.20
N SER A 136 -18.69 -14.82 1.02
CA SER A 136 -17.67 -15.81 1.32
C SER A 136 -17.96 -17.17 0.66
N GLU A 137 -19.23 -17.53 0.45
CA GLU A 137 -19.61 -18.78 -0.23
C GLU A 137 -19.15 -18.75 -1.70
N ALA A 138 -19.30 -17.61 -2.37
CA ALA A 138 -18.79 -17.43 -3.73
C ALA A 138 -17.26 -17.55 -3.79
N VAL A 139 -16.53 -17.12 -2.74
CA VAL A 139 -15.08 -17.30 -2.67
C VAL A 139 -14.72 -18.77 -2.47
N PHE A 140 -15.39 -19.49 -1.56
CA PHE A 140 -15.18 -20.93 -1.34
C PHE A 140 -15.43 -21.77 -2.61
N ASN A 141 -16.30 -21.31 -3.51
CA ASN A 141 -16.59 -22.01 -4.75
C ASN A 141 -15.48 -21.88 -5.82
N VAL A 142 -14.56 -20.94 -5.66
CA VAL A 142 -13.47 -20.65 -6.64
C VAL A 142 -12.07 -20.86 -6.07
N TYR A 143 -11.97 -21.15 -4.77
CA TYR A 143 -10.70 -21.28 -4.07
C TYR A 143 -10.77 -22.44 -3.05
N ASP A 144 -9.75 -23.31 -3.01
CA ASP A 144 -9.71 -24.54 -2.23
C ASP A 144 -8.68 -24.57 -1.08
N GLY A 145 -7.93 -23.47 -0.89
CA GLY A 145 -6.98 -23.30 0.21
C GLY A 145 -7.59 -22.72 1.48
N GLU A 146 -6.75 -22.31 2.42
CA GLU A 146 -7.18 -21.68 3.66
C GLU A 146 -7.56 -20.21 3.43
N ILE A 147 -8.80 -19.85 3.80
CA ILE A 147 -9.34 -18.50 3.68
C ILE A 147 -9.32 -17.81 5.04
N LEU A 148 -8.65 -16.66 5.11
CA LEU A 148 -8.49 -15.85 6.31
C LEU A 148 -9.17 -14.50 6.14
N ASP A 149 -10.00 -14.10 7.10
CA ASP A 149 -10.56 -12.74 7.16
C ASP A 149 -9.52 -11.76 7.68
N PHE A 150 -8.83 -11.08 6.76
CA PHE A 150 -7.83 -10.08 7.11
C PHE A 150 -8.37 -9.01 8.07
N CYS A 151 -9.59 -8.51 7.82
CA CYS A 151 -10.16 -7.41 8.60
C CYS A 151 -10.43 -7.80 10.05
N ALA A 152 -10.77 -9.05 10.30
CA ALA A 152 -10.99 -9.57 11.65
C ALA A 152 -9.65 -9.85 12.36
N LEU A 153 -8.74 -10.57 11.70
CA LEU A 153 -7.49 -11.05 12.29
C LEU A 153 -6.49 -9.95 12.58
N VAL A 154 -6.27 -9.02 11.64
CA VAL A 154 -5.27 -7.96 11.77
C VAL A 154 -5.45 -7.09 13.01
N ARG A 155 -6.66 -7.01 13.56
CA ARG A 155 -6.96 -6.18 14.74
C ARG A 155 -6.37 -6.72 16.03
N SER A 156 -6.21 -8.04 16.14
CA SER A 156 -5.62 -8.69 17.29
C SER A 156 -4.09 -8.63 17.34
N GLU A 157 -3.46 -8.29 16.21
CA GLU A 157 -2.02 -8.22 16.11
C GLU A 157 -1.42 -7.02 16.85
N ALA A 158 -0.14 -7.15 17.23
CA ALA A 158 0.61 -6.10 17.92
C ALA A 158 0.85 -4.88 17.01
N ASP A 159 0.76 -3.66 17.58
CA ASP A 159 1.02 -2.38 16.88
C ASP A 159 2.49 -2.16 16.52
N GLN A 160 3.36 -3.08 16.88
CA GLN A 160 4.79 -3.07 16.59
C GLN A 160 5.18 -4.37 15.91
N PHE A 161 6.00 -4.29 14.89
CA PHE A 161 6.52 -5.48 14.20
C PHE A 161 7.38 -6.31 15.13
N MET A 162 7.03 -7.58 15.29
CA MET A 162 7.69 -8.52 16.20
C MET A 162 8.76 -9.39 15.51
N GLY A 163 8.80 -9.37 14.17
CA GLY A 163 9.79 -10.08 13.39
C GLY A 163 11.13 -9.34 13.27
N MET A 164 12.05 -9.95 12.53
CA MET A 164 13.32 -9.30 12.20
C MET A 164 13.21 -8.56 10.86
N PRO A 165 13.67 -7.30 10.80
CA PRO A 165 13.70 -6.57 9.53
C PRO A 165 14.61 -7.31 8.53
N PRO A 166 14.16 -7.46 7.26
CA PRO A 166 14.96 -8.13 6.24
C PRO A 166 16.25 -7.35 5.93
N HIS A 167 17.25 -8.10 5.48
CA HIS A 167 18.54 -7.51 5.08
C HIS A 167 18.37 -6.64 3.81
N PRO A 168 19.19 -5.60 3.60
CA PRO A 168 19.15 -4.81 2.37
C PRO A 168 19.29 -5.59 1.07
N THR A 169 19.95 -6.76 1.11
CA THR A 169 20.13 -7.65 -0.06
C THR A 169 19.02 -8.68 -0.23
N THR A 170 18.04 -8.76 0.70
CA THR A 170 16.88 -9.63 0.53
C THR A 170 16.08 -9.20 -0.68
N GLU A 171 15.75 -10.13 -1.56
CA GLU A 171 14.93 -9.87 -2.74
C GLU A 171 13.47 -9.59 -2.34
N VAL A 172 12.88 -8.63 -3.00
CA VAL A 172 11.45 -8.28 -2.89
C VAL A 172 10.68 -8.60 -4.16
N LEU A 173 11.38 -8.74 -5.25
CA LEU A 173 10.96 -9.19 -6.57
C LEU A 173 12.18 -9.84 -7.22
N ALA A 174 12.00 -10.79 -8.14
CA ALA A 174 13.11 -11.46 -8.79
C ALA A 174 14.14 -10.47 -9.35
N GLY A 175 15.37 -10.52 -8.82
CA GLY A 175 16.46 -9.62 -9.18
C GLY A 175 16.37 -8.18 -8.65
N VAL A 176 15.40 -7.87 -7.77
CA VAL A 176 15.24 -6.54 -7.14
C VAL A 176 15.32 -6.70 -5.63
N THR A 177 16.28 -6.06 -5.00
CA THR A 177 16.51 -6.13 -3.55
C THR A 177 15.84 -4.99 -2.78
N ASN A 178 15.75 -5.12 -1.45
CA ASN A 178 15.34 -4.03 -0.57
C ASN A 178 16.18 -2.75 -0.75
N ALA A 179 17.47 -2.90 -1.08
CA ALA A 179 18.33 -1.75 -1.35
C ALA A 179 17.94 -1.03 -2.66
N ASP A 180 17.56 -1.78 -3.69
CA ASP A 180 17.10 -1.22 -4.96
C ASP A 180 15.77 -0.48 -4.79
N VAL A 181 14.85 -1.06 -4.01
CA VAL A 181 13.57 -0.43 -3.64
C VAL A 181 13.80 0.88 -2.88
N LEU A 182 14.70 0.87 -1.89
CA LEU A 182 15.06 2.09 -1.16
C LEU A 182 15.63 3.16 -2.09
N ALA A 183 16.51 2.77 -3.02
CA ALA A 183 17.10 3.71 -3.99
C ALA A 183 16.02 4.33 -4.89
N GLU A 184 15.04 3.54 -5.35
CA GLU A 184 13.93 4.03 -6.18
C GLU A 184 13.01 4.97 -5.38
N ILE A 185 12.67 4.63 -4.12
CA ILE A 185 11.89 5.50 -3.23
C ILE A 185 12.56 6.86 -3.06
N LEU A 186 13.85 6.88 -2.77
CA LEU A 186 14.60 8.13 -2.59
C LEU A 186 14.72 8.93 -3.89
N LYS A 187 14.81 8.26 -5.04
CA LYS A 187 14.79 8.90 -6.36
C LYS A 187 13.43 9.55 -6.62
N GLN A 188 12.33 8.85 -6.37
CA GLN A 188 10.98 9.40 -6.53
C GLN A 188 10.73 10.57 -5.55
N ALA A 189 11.16 10.45 -4.30
CA ALA A 189 11.06 11.53 -3.33
C ALA A 189 11.80 12.81 -3.78
N ARG A 190 13.00 12.66 -4.37
CA ARG A 190 13.73 13.81 -4.96
C ARG A 190 12.98 14.42 -6.15
N SER A 191 12.29 13.60 -6.96
CA SER A 191 11.48 14.11 -8.06
C SER A 191 10.33 14.98 -7.56
N PHE A 192 9.61 14.55 -6.52
CA PHE A 192 8.56 15.35 -5.89
C PHE A 192 9.13 16.64 -5.28
N ASP A 193 10.24 16.55 -4.55
CA ASP A 193 10.87 17.70 -3.88
C ASP A 193 11.37 18.74 -4.89
N SER A 194 12.01 18.31 -5.99
CA SER A 194 12.56 19.20 -7.02
C SER A 194 11.49 19.99 -7.77
N HIS A 195 10.29 19.44 -7.92
CA HIS A 195 9.19 20.08 -8.64
C HIS A 195 8.35 20.98 -7.74
N GLN A 196 8.51 20.91 -6.40
CA GLN A 196 7.68 21.64 -5.45
C GLN A 196 6.20 21.64 -5.88
N VAL A 197 5.56 20.44 -5.82
CA VAL A 197 4.20 20.22 -6.33
C VAL A 197 3.26 21.33 -5.83
N ARG A 198 2.63 22.05 -6.77
CA ARG A 198 1.77 23.21 -6.48
C ARG A 198 0.39 23.03 -7.06
N LEU A 199 -0.58 23.60 -6.37
CA LEU A 199 -1.95 23.78 -6.89
C LEU A 199 -1.97 24.79 -8.04
N ASP A 200 -3.03 24.79 -8.84
CA ASP A 200 -3.26 25.80 -9.90
C ASP A 200 -3.25 27.25 -9.35
N SER A 201 -3.59 27.42 -8.06
CA SER A 201 -3.50 28.71 -7.34
C SER A 201 -2.05 29.15 -7.08
N GLY A 202 -1.06 28.30 -7.31
CA GLY A 202 0.34 28.55 -6.97
C GLY A 202 0.72 28.18 -5.52
N GLU A 203 -0.26 27.82 -4.68
CA GLU A 203 0.01 27.37 -3.32
C GLU A 203 0.64 25.95 -3.30
N PRO A 204 1.44 25.61 -2.26
CA PRO A 204 1.95 24.26 -2.10
C PRO A 204 0.81 23.23 -1.98
N ALA A 205 0.92 22.12 -2.70
CA ALA A 205 0.05 20.98 -2.50
C ALA A 205 0.32 20.32 -1.15
N LEU A 206 -0.70 19.69 -0.58
CA LEU A 206 -0.57 18.86 0.64
C LEU A 206 -0.58 17.38 0.31
N ALA A 207 -1.19 17.01 -0.81
CA ALA A 207 -1.30 15.62 -1.25
C ALA A 207 -1.05 15.49 -2.75
N VAL A 208 -0.74 14.27 -3.18
CA VAL A 208 -0.68 13.87 -4.58
C VAL A 208 -1.65 12.73 -4.84
N LEU A 209 -2.35 12.79 -5.96
CA LEU A 209 -3.25 11.72 -6.37
C LEU A 209 -2.42 10.53 -6.85
N LEU A 210 -2.60 9.36 -6.21
CA LEU A 210 -2.04 8.12 -6.69
C LEU A 210 -2.67 7.76 -8.05
N ASN A 211 -1.87 7.23 -8.95
CA ASN A 211 -2.37 6.84 -10.27
C ASN A 211 -3.34 5.66 -10.14
N SER A 212 -4.64 5.94 -10.21
CA SER A 212 -5.71 4.94 -10.06
C SER A 212 -5.76 3.89 -11.18
N GLN A 213 -4.96 4.01 -12.23
CA GLN A 213 -4.86 3.01 -13.30
C GLN A 213 -3.95 1.84 -12.93
N HIS A 214 -3.15 1.97 -11.86
CA HIS A 214 -2.40 0.84 -11.33
C HIS A 214 -3.35 -0.07 -10.54
N SER A 215 -3.30 -1.37 -10.84
CA SER A 215 -3.82 -2.43 -10.00
C SER A 215 -2.66 -3.23 -9.43
N PHE A 216 -2.88 -3.96 -8.36
CA PHE A 216 -1.87 -4.85 -7.80
C PHE A 216 -1.65 -6.13 -8.62
N GLY A 217 -2.42 -6.38 -9.67
CA GLY A 217 -2.46 -7.64 -10.43
C GLY A 217 -1.14 -8.17 -11.01
N THR A 218 -0.01 -7.47 -10.84
CA THR A 218 1.34 -8.00 -11.09
C THR A 218 2.30 -7.56 -9.99
N PRO A 219 3.36 -8.36 -9.70
CA PRO A 219 4.39 -8.00 -8.72
C PRO A 219 5.09 -6.66 -9.03
N GLU A 220 5.34 -6.37 -10.30
CA GLU A 220 5.95 -5.11 -10.74
C GLU A 220 5.05 -3.92 -10.46
N ASN A 221 3.74 -4.05 -10.70
CA ASN A 221 2.78 -3.01 -10.38
C ASN A 221 2.67 -2.79 -8.87
N ALA A 222 2.64 -3.86 -8.09
CA ALA A 222 2.63 -3.78 -6.63
C ALA A 222 3.85 -3.00 -6.11
N LEU A 223 5.04 -3.32 -6.64
CA LEU A 223 6.27 -2.62 -6.28
C LEU A 223 6.26 -1.16 -6.74
N ALA A 224 5.76 -0.88 -7.95
CA ALA A 224 5.66 0.50 -8.47
C ALA A 224 4.73 1.36 -7.59
N ILE A 225 3.56 0.82 -7.19
CA ILE A 225 2.62 1.50 -6.28
C ILE A 225 3.31 1.82 -4.95
N VAL A 226 4.00 0.85 -4.36
CA VAL A 226 4.70 1.06 -3.08
C VAL A 226 5.80 2.11 -3.20
N CYS A 227 6.59 2.09 -4.26
CA CYS A 227 7.63 3.09 -4.51
C CYS A 227 7.04 4.49 -4.69
N GLU A 228 5.93 4.63 -5.42
CA GLU A 228 5.22 5.91 -5.59
C GLU A 228 4.69 6.43 -4.25
N VAL A 229 4.01 5.56 -3.48
CA VAL A 229 3.47 5.90 -2.16
C VAL A 229 4.59 6.35 -1.23
N LEU A 230 5.61 5.53 -1.02
CA LEU A 230 6.71 5.86 -0.11
C LEU A 230 7.52 7.08 -0.59
N GLY A 231 7.70 7.23 -1.91
CA GLY A 231 8.37 8.40 -2.49
C GLY A 231 7.65 9.70 -2.17
N ALA A 232 6.31 9.73 -2.33
CA ALA A 232 5.49 10.88 -1.98
C ALA A 232 5.53 11.18 -0.48
N LEU A 233 5.38 10.15 0.38
CA LEU A 233 5.43 10.29 1.83
C LEU A 233 6.78 10.81 2.32
N VAL A 234 7.89 10.31 1.78
CA VAL A 234 9.25 10.76 2.11
C VAL A 234 9.45 12.22 1.70
N ALA A 235 8.88 12.66 0.59
CA ALA A 235 8.91 14.06 0.15
C ALA A 235 7.97 14.98 0.96
N GLY A 236 7.14 14.43 1.85
CA GLY A 236 6.24 15.19 2.72
C GLY A 236 4.85 15.46 2.13
N TYR A 237 4.42 14.67 1.14
CA TYR A 237 3.07 14.72 0.59
C TYR A 237 2.23 13.55 1.10
N ALA A 238 0.97 13.79 1.45
CA ALA A 238 0.00 12.70 1.60
C ALA A 238 -0.32 12.09 0.23
N VAL A 239 -0.73 10.83 0.23
CA VAL A 239 -1.19 10.14 -0.99
C VAL A 239 -2.72 10.07 -0.96
N LEU A 240 -3.35 10.72 -1.93
CA LEU A 240 -4.78 10.65 -2.16
C LEU A 240 -5.11 9.44 -3.04
N ILE A 241 -6.06 8.64 -2.57
CA ILE A 241 -6.55 7.45 -3.28
C ILE A 241 -8.06 7.60 -3.45
N THR A 242 -8.53 7.46 -4.68
CA THR A 242 -9.97 7.31 -4.96
C THR A 242 -10.27 5.85 -5.27
N ASP A 243 -11.42 5.35 -4.83
CA ASP A 243 -11.82 3.97 -5.10
C ASP A 243 -11.86 3.71 -6.63
N PRO A 244 -10.96 2.88 -7.16
CA PRO A 244 -10.86 2.67 -8.60
C PRO A 244 -12.08 1.92 -9.17
N THR A 245 -12.77 1.12 -8.36
CA THR A 245 -13.97 0.38 -8.79
C THR A 245 -15.17 1.29 -8.98
N ALA A 246 -15.15 2.47 -8.38
CA ALA A 246 -16.22 3.45 -8.48
C ALA A 246 -16.26 4.18 -9.83
N GLY A 247 -15.22 4.10 -10.65
CA GLY A 247 -15.17 4.74 -11.97
C GLY A 247 -15.35 6.25 -11.91
N PHE A 248 -14.65 6.93 -10.99
CA PHE A 248 -14.71 8.39 -10.87
C PHE A 248 -14.39 9.10 -12.19
N THR A 249 -15.26 10.00 -12.59
CA THR A 249 -15.00 10.90 -13.72
C THR A 249 -14.05 12.04 -13.30
N PRO A 250 -13.36 12.69 -14.24
CA PRO A 250 -12.54 13.88 -13.93
C PRO A 250 -13.32 15.00 -13.21
N ALA A 251 -14.62 15.14 -13.50
CA ALA A 251 -15.49 16.12 -12.85
C ALA A 251 -15.80 15.78 -11.39
N GLU A 252 -15.88 14.48 -11.05
CA GLU A 252 -16.08 14.02 -9.67
C GLU A 252 -14.77 14.06 -8.87
N ILE A 253 -13.62 13.89 -9.51
CA ILE A 253 -12.30 13.98 -8.85
C ILE A 253 -11.93 15.43 -8.55
N ALA A 254 -12.27 16.39 -9.41
CA ALA A 254 -11.85 17.79 -9.26
C ALA A 254 -12.20 18.41 -7.89
N PRO A 255 -13.44 18.28 -7.35
CA PRO A 255 -13.76 18.78 -6.02
C PRO A 255 -13.01 18.07 -4.90
N ILE A 256 -12.69 16.76 -5.05
CA ILE A 256 -11.89 16.02 -4.09
C ILE A 256 -10.46 16.57 -4.07
N LEU A 257 -9.84 16.77 -5.24
CA LEU A 257 -8.49 17.37 -5.34
C LEU A 257 -8.47 18.74 -4.67
N ALA A 258 -9.48 19.57 -4.92
CA ALA A 258 -9.57 20.90 -4.33
C ALA A 258 -9.68 20.85 -2.79
N SER A 259 -10.57 19.99 -2.25
CA SER A 259 -10.81 19.86 -0.81
C SER A 259 -9.57 19.33 -0.06
N GLU A 260 -8.84 18.40 -0.67
CA GLU A 260 -7.65 17.80 -0.07
C GLU A 260 -6.36 18.58 -0.39
N ARG A 261 -6.45 19.69 -1.12
CA ARG A 261 -5.31 20.43 -1.65
C ARG A 261 -4.33 19.49 -2.36
N ALA A 262 -4.88 18.59 -3.17
CA ALA A 262 -4.16 17.54 -3.87
C ALA A 262 -3.96 17.88 -5.34
N VAL A 263 -2.90 17.33 -5.91
CA VAL A 263 -2.55 17.49 -7.32
C VAL A 263 -2.51 16.14 -8.02
N ASP A 264 -3.07 16.10 -9.24
CA ASP A 264 -2.84 15.02 -10.18
C ASP A 264 -1.53 15.29 -10.95
N THR A 265 -0.45 14.66 -10.52
CA THR A 265 0.89 14.89 -11.08
C THR A 265 1.00 14.53 -12.57
N ARG A 266 0.10 13.70 -13.11
CA ARG A 266 0.05 13.34 -14.54
C ARG A 266 -0.32 14.53 -15.42
N ARG A 267 -0.97 15.56 -14.86
CA ARG A 267 -1.41 16.77 -15.58
C ARG A 267 -0.35 17.87 -15.60
N GLN A 268 0.66 17.81 -14.74
CA GLN A 268 1.69 18.83 -14.63
C GLN A 268 2.86 18.64 -15.61
N GLY A 269 2.92 17.54 -16.37
CA GLY A 269 3.97 17.23 -17.33
C GLY A 269 3.63 17.52 -18.80
N LYS A 270 2.59 18.35 -19.05
CA LYS A 270 2.19 18.75 -20.41
C LYS A 270 2.41 20.24 -20.66
#